data_5210a501766ae7df8bb5db5621694e7d
#
_entry.id   5210a501766ae7df8bb5db5621694e7d
#
_cell.length_a   1.000
_cell.length_b   1.000
_cell.length_c   1.000
_cell.angle_alpha   90.00
_cell.angle_beta   90.00
_cell.angle_gamma   90.00
#
_symmetry.space_group_name_H-M   'P 1'
#
loop_
_entity.id
_entity.type
_entity.pdbx_description
1 polymer ?
#
loop_
_entity_poly.entity_id
_entity_poly.type
_entity_poly.pdbx_seq_one_letter_code
_entity_poly.pdbx_strand_id
1 'polypeptide(L)'
;MNIPHDKFCVLPWVSLEASPIGTVRPCCLADDELVDDAGEKFSLLTADFADIQNSASMRSLRKQFLAGERPQTCRKCWNEERAGRTSKRMHTLDRMKHMGISNEWTVDAKPLVFLDLKLGNICNLKCRICGSWSSSQFATEELAQLPSEEKKSSYAYQMLQAGAWPRENTQFWSEIDQHLNDIRYIEFTGGEPFMIREHFAMLQGMVDRGIAHQVEIHYNTNGTHYPEQAEHIWKHFKTVEIAFSIDDIGERFEYQRTNAGWAEVCANLDRFRDLKEIHSNIVLQVCTTVNVFNVRYLGDVAEWIERNRDAFNFVYWNMMHDAWYFSIATLPDSAKAGISAYLDSVDTVYRDEFDRIRDFMNRGASTDGFMLRMKVRDLDRKRHQNLATVAPEFAKLIEYDYTA
;
A
#
# COMPACT_ATOMS: atom_id res chain seq x y z
N MET A 1 -13.79 12.65 19.79
CA MET A 1 -13.61 11.30 20.38
C MET A 1 -12.76 11.42 21.64
N ASN A 2 -13.20 10.86 22.77
CA ASN A 2 -12.41 10.78 24.00
C ASN A 2 -11.77 9.39 24.09
N ILE A 3 -10.44 9.33 24.23
CA ILE A 3 -9.67 8.07 24.28
C ILE A 3 -9.27 7.77 25.73
N PRO A 4 -9.22 6.49 26.13
CA PRO A 4 -8.91 6.12 27.53
C PRO A 4 -7.52 6.56 28.00
N HIS A 5 -6.52 6.50 27.12
CA HIS A 5 -5.12 6.85 27.40
C HIS A 5 -4.30 6.93 26.09
N ASP A 6 -3.05 7.38 26.18
CA ASP A 6 -2.14 7.64 25.05
C ASP A 6 -1.75 6.41 24.20
N LYS A 7 -1.86 5.20 24.76
CA LYS A 7 -1.56 3.94 24.05
C LYS A 7 -2.76 3.36 23.30
N PHE A 8 -3.92 3.99 23.40
CA PHE A 8 -5.14 3.47 22.80
C PHE A 8 -5.08 3.48 21.27
N CYS A 9 -5.69 2.47 20.64
CA CYS A 9 -5.91 2.41 19.19
C CYS A 9 -7.39 2.11 18.92
N VAL A 10 -8.03 2.90 18.07
CA VAL A 10 -9.47 2.77 17.77
C VAL A 10 -9.77 1.64 16.79
N LEU A 11 -8.82 1.29 15.92
CA LEU A 11 -9.03 0.34 14.81
C LEU A 11 -9.63 -1.01 15.23
N PRO A 12 -9.20 -1.67 16.32
CA PRO A 12 -9.80 -2.95 16.72
C PRO A 12 -11.31 -2.90 17.00
N TRP A 13 -11.88 -1.73 17.20
CA TRP A 13 -13.31 -1.55 17.48
C TRP A 13 -14.15 -1.26 16.25
N VAL A 14 -13.58 -0.60 15.24
CA VAL A 14 -14.34 0.08 14.18
C VAL A 14 -13.85 -0.28 12.77
N SER A 15 -12.82 -1.12 12.62
CA SER A 15 -12.24 -1.39 11.32
C SER A 15 -12.34 -2.86 10.89
N LEU A 16 -12.32 -3.05 9.58
CA LEU A 16 -12.08 -4.31 8.92
C LEU A 16 -10.91 -4.12 7.92
N GLU A 17 -9.88 -4.95 8.04
CA GLU A 17 -8.77 -4.99 7.06
C GLU A 17 -8.82 -6.31 6.30
N ALA A 18 -8.75 -6.21 4.98
CA ALA A 18 -8.61 -7.36 4.09
C ALA A 18 -7.22 -7.40 3.49
N SER A 19 -6.56 -8.56 3.58
CA SER A 19 -5.32 -8.82 2.83
C SER A 19 -5.60 -9.08 1.35
N PRO A 20 -4.59 -9.09 0.46
CA PRO A 20 -4.79 -9.42 -0.96
C PRO A 20 -5.40 -10.81 -1.22
N ILE A 21 -5.34 -11.72 -0.29
CA ILE A 21 -5.94 -13.07 -0.40
C ILE A 21 -7.21 -13.24 0.44
N GLY A 22 -7.76 -12.13 0.95
CA GLY A 22 -9.00 -12.15 1.73
C GLY A 22 -8.84 -12.58 3.19
N THR A 23 -7.62 -12.80 3.71
CA THR A 23 -7.42 -12.98 5.15
C THR A 23 -7.54 -11.65 5.88
N VAL A 24 -7.80 -11.68 7.17
CA VAL A 24 -8.16 -10.51 7.97
C VAL A 24 -7.14 -10.23 9.06
N ARG A 25 -6.83 -8.96 9.27
CA ARG A 25 -6.00 -8.49 10.38
C ARG A 25 -6.70 -7.36 11.14
N PRO A 26 -6.27 -7.04 12.37
CA PRO A 26 -6.80 -5.88 13.09
C PRO A 26 -6.57 -4.53 12.38
N CYS A 27 -5.50 -4.46 11.58
CA CYS A 27 -5.18 -3.36 10.66
C CYS A 27 -4.04 -3.79 9.71
N CYS A 28 -3.78 -3.05 8.64
CA CYS A 28 -2.75 -3.37 7.63
C CYS A 28 -1.31 -3.46 8.17
N LEU A 29 -1.02 -2.87 9.33
CA LEU A 29 0.29 -2.92 9.98
C LEU A 29 0.41 -3.99 11.06
N ALA A 30 -0.69 -4.66 11.45
CA ALA A 30 -0.61 -5.77 12.41
C ALA A 30 0.24 -6.92 11.85
N ASP A 31 1.03 -7.53 12.73
CA ASP A 31 1.88 -8.66 12.33
C ASP A 31 1.08 -9.95 12.19
N ASP A 32 0.07 -10.13 13.05
CA ASP A 32 -0.71 -11.36 13.11
C ASP A 32 -2.05 -11.23 12.39
N GLU A 33 -2.45 -12.28 11.68
CA GLU A 33 -3.79 -12.43 11.14
C GLU A 33 -4.74 -12.89 12.26
N LEU A 34 -6.01 -12.52 12.13
CA LEU A 34 -7.05 -12.96 13.07
C LEU A 34 -7.37 -14.43 12.84
N VAL A 35 -7.58 -15.13 13.93
CA VAL A 35 -7.93 -16.56 13.91
C VAL A 35 -9.22 -16.80 14.68
N ASP A 36 -9.93 -17.86 14.30
CA ASP A 36 -11.10 -18.38 14.99
C ASP A 36 -10.73 -19.18 16.25
N ASP A 37 -11.72 -19.75 16.92
CA ASP A 37 -11.51 -20.54 18.13
C ASP A 37 -10.79 -21.88 17.88
N ALA A 38 -10.73 -22.36 16.64
CA ALA A 38 -9.96 -23.53 16.22
C ALA A 38 -8.49 -23.18 15.86
N GLY A 39 -8.14 -21.88 15.80
CA GLY A 39 -6.83 -21.39 15.40
C GLY A 39 -6.67 -21.23 13.89
N GLU A 40 -7.74 -21.38 13.11
CA GLU A 40 -7.73 -21.17 11.67
C GLU A 40 -7.92 -19.68 11.34
N LYS A 41 -7.23 -19.22 10.28
CA LYS A 41 -7.30 -17.83 9.85
C LYS A 41 -8.68 -17.47 9.32
N PHE A 42 -9.21 -16.35 9.74
CA PHE A 42 -10.42 -15.81 9.11
C PHE A 42 -10.17 -15.45 7.66
N SER A 43 -11.17 -15.75 6.83
CA SER A 43 -11.19 -15.38 5.42
C SER A 43 -12.52 -14.71 5.09
N LEU A 44 -12.47 -13.59 4.40
CA LEU A 44 -13.66 -12.89 3.88
C LEU A 44 -14.44 -13.70 2.82
N LEU A 45 -13.91 -14.85 2.40
CA LEU A 45 -14.62 -15.80 1.54
C LEU A 45 -15.66 -16.64 2.30
N THR A 46 -15.49 -16.79 3.61
CA THR A 46 -16.26 -17.79 4.39
C THR A 46 -16.72 -17.29 5.76
N ALA A 47 -16.18 -16.19 6.27
CA ALA A 47 -16.48 -15.69 7.61
C ALA A 47 -17.33 -14.42 7.54
N ASP A 48 -18.31 -14.31 8.43
CA ASP A 48 -19.13 -13.11 8.60
C ASP A 48 -18.37 -12.03 9.40
N PHE A 49 -18.68 -10.77 9.15
CA PHE A 49 -18.02 -9.65 9.85
C PHE A 49 -18.27 -9.67 11.34
N ALA A 50 -19.47 -10.09 11.77
CA ALA A 50 -19.81 -10.24 13.18
C ALA A 50 -18.91 -11.25 13.88
N ASP A 51 -18.61 -12.39 13.25
CA ASP A 51 -17.74 -13.43 13.79
C ASP A 51 -16.30 -12.93 13.90
N ILE A 52 -15.80 -12.25 12.86
CA ILE A 52 -14.47 -11.63 12.86
C ILE A 52 -14.35 -10.62 14.00
N GLN A 53 -15.29 -9.69 14.09
CA GLN A 53 -15.28 -8.62 15.07
C GLN A 53 -15.47 -9.10 16.52
N ASN A 54 -16.19 -10.21 16.74
CA ASN A 54 -16.43 -10.77 18.06
C ASN A 54 -15.50 -11.95 18.40
N SER A 55 -14.54 -12.27 17.52
CA SER A 55 -13.58 -13.34 17.75
C SER A 55 -12.82 -13.17 19.07
N ALA A 56 -12.36 -14.30 19.64
CA ALA A 56 -11.55 -14.28 20.86
C ALA A 56 -10.27 -13.46 20.68
N SER A 57 -9.63 -13.52 19.52
CA SER A 57 -8.44 -12.75 19.16
C SER A 57 -8.70 -11.23 19.17
N MET A 58 -9.79 -10.76 18.55
CA MET A 58 -10.17 -9.34 18.58
C MET A 58 -10.56 -8.84 19.96
N ARG A 59 -11.34 -9.63 20.70
CA ARG A 59 -11.73 -9.30 22.09
C ARG A 59 -10.49 -9.25 23.00
N SER A 60 -9.54 -10.14 22.83
CA SER A 60 -8.26 -10.12 23.57
C SER A 60 -7.45 -8.87 23.26
N LEU A 61 -7.36 -8.49 21.98
CA LEU A 61 -6.65 -7.27 21.56
C LEU A 61 -7.28 -6.02 22.17
N ARG A 62 -8.63 -5.92 22.16
CA ARG A 62 -9.35 -4.81 22.81
C ARG A 62 -9.09 -4.75 24.31
N LYS A 63 -9.07 -5.90 25.01
CA LYS A 63 -8.72 -5.96 26.45
C LYS A 63 -7.33 -5.42 26.73
N GLN A 64 -6.33 -5.80 25.94
CA GLN A 64 -4.96 -5.29 26.06
C GLN A 64 -4.90 -3.77 25.91
N PHE A 65 -5.60 -3.22 24.91
CA PHE A 65 -5.67 -1.77 24.73
C PHE A 65 -6.39 -1.08 25.88
N LEU A 66 -7.50 -1.61 26.39
CA LEU A 66 -8.21 -1.04 27.55
C LEU A 66 -7.35 -1.06 28.82
N ALA A 67 -6.50 -2.09 28.98
CA ALA A 67 -5.54 -2.20 30.08
C ALA A 67 -4.32 -1.28 29.93
N GLY A 68 -4.20 -0.52 28.84
CA GLY A 68 -3.04 0.35 28.58
C GLY A 68 -1.78 -0.39 28.17
N GLU A 69 -1.92 -1.61 27.69
CA GLU A 69 -0.82 -2.42 27.18
C GLU A 69 -0.35 -1.97 25.79
N ARG A 70 0.78 -2.50 25.35
CA ARG A 70 1.32 -2.37 24.00
C ARG A 70 1.31 -3.72 23.30
N PRO A 71 0.21 -4.13 22.66
CA PRO A 71 0.11 -5.43 22.00
C PRO A 71 1.27 -5.69 21.03
N GLN A 72 1.80 -6.91 21.07
CA GLN A 72 2.96 -7.30 20.26
C GLN A 72 2.66 -7.22 18.76
N THR A 73 1.46 -7.62 18.33
CA THR A 73 1.02 -7.52 16.93
C THR A 73 1.07 -6.09 16.38
N CYS A 74 1.06 -5.06 17.26
CA CYS A 74 1.11 -3.64 16.91
C CYS A 74 2.52 -3.04 16.97
N ARG A 75 3.57 -3.88 17.03
CA ARG A 75 4.98 -3.42 17.25
C ARG A 75 5.46 -2.40 16.22
N LYS A 76 4.96 -2.42 14.98
CA LYS A 76 5.34 -1.43 13.94
C LYS A 76 4.98 -0.02 14.38
N CYS A 77 3.75 0.22 14.85
CA CYS A 77 3.36 1.52 15.40
C CYS A 77 4.21 1.92 16.61
N TRP A 78 4.45 0.97 17.54
CA TRP A 78 5.28 1.27 18.72
C TRP A 78 6.74 1.58 18.36
N ASN A 79 7.27 0.99 17.29
CA ASN A 79 8.62 1.30 16.80
C ASN A 79 8.68 2.70 16.19
N GLU A 80 7.67 3.08 15.36
CA GLU A 80 7.55 4.42 14.80
C GLU A 80 7.50 5.48 15.91
N GLU A 81 6.63 5.30 16.89
CA GLU A 81 6.46 6.23 18.00
C GLU A 81 7.72 6.36 18.88
N ARG A 82 8.42 5.24 19.13
CA ARG A 82 9.72 5.28 19.84
C ARG A 82 10.80 6.02 19.05
N ALA A 83 10.69 6.01 17.72
CA ALA A 83 11.60 6.77 16.85
C ALA A 83 11.18 8.25 16.67
N GLY A 84 10.17 8.71 17.43
CA GLY A 84 9.65 10.09 17.36
C GLY A 84 8.80 10.37 16.10
N ARG A 85 8.34 9.33 15.41
CA ARG A 85 7.50 9.47 14.22
C ARG A 85 6.02 9.26 14.54
N THR A 86 5.16 9.85 13.71
CA THR A 86 3.72 9.61 13.79
C THR A 86 3.39 8.24 13.20
N SER A 87 2.76 7.37 13.98
CA SER A 87 2.34 6.04 13.54
C SER A 87 0.97 6.05 12.86
N LYS A 88 0.62 4.95 12.14
CA LYS A 88 -0.76 4.78 11.59
C LYS A 88 -1.81 4.89 12.70
N ARG A 89 -1.54 4.36 13.90
CA ARG A 89 -2.43 4.49 15.06
C ARG A 89 -2.75 5.95 15.36
N MET A 90 -1.73 6.81 15.43
CA MET A 90 -1.89 8.24 15.73
C MET A 90 -2.61 8.97 14.60
N HIS A 91 -2.24 8.72 13.34
CA HIS A 91 -2.92 9.28 12.18
C HIS A 91 -4.40 8.89 12.14
N THR A 92 -4.70 7.62 12.40
CA THR A 92 -6.09 7.15 12.41
C THR A 92 -6.90 7.77 13.55
N LEU A 93 -6.32 7.86 14.75
CA LEU A 93 -6.99 8.53 15.88
C LEU A 93 -7.30 9.99 15.56
N ASP A 94 -6.39 10.70 14.91
CA ASP A 94 -6.60 12.10 14.54
C ASP A 94 -7.70 12.23 13.47
N ARG A 95 -7.65 11.44 12.40
CA ARG A 95 -8.66 11.40 11.34
C ARG A 95 -10.06 11.08 11.90
N MET A 96 -10.14 10.12 12.82
CA MET A 96 -11.41 9.64 13.36
C MET A 96 -12.02 10.51 14.49
N LYS A 97 -11.34 11.53 14.97
CA LYS A 97 -11.85 12.41 16.04
C LYS A 97 -13.23 12.97 15.76
N HIS A 98 -13.56 13.20 14.50
CA HIS A 98 -14.77 13.88 14.05
C HIS A 98 -15.80 12.94 13.39
N MET A 99 -15.59 11.61 13.45
CA MET A 99 -16.46 10.63 12.79
C MET A 99 -17.64 10.13 13.67
N GLY A 100 -17.94 10.80 14.78
CA GLY A 100 -19.12 10.49 15.60
C GLY A 100 -19.05 9.17 16.37
N ILE A 101 -17.85 8.59 16.58
CA ILE A 101 -17.68 7.33 17.31
C ILE A 101 -17.98 7.54 18.79
N SER A 102 -18.82 6.67 19.37
CA SER A 102 -19.13 6.67 20.79
C SER A 102 -17.87 6.61 21.67
N ASN A 103 -17.87 7.35 22.77
CA ASN A 103 -16.76 7.41 23.72
C ASN A 103 -16.79 6.29 24.80
N GLU A 104 -17.77 5.41 24.75
CA GLU A 104 -17.86 4.26 25.64
C GLU A 104 -17.00 3.11 25.10
N TRP A 105 -15.93 2.79 25.78
CA TRP A 105 -14.97 1.76 25.36
C TRP A 105 -15.11 0.52 26.24
N THR A 106 -15.64 -0.55 25.64
CA THR A 106 -15.74 -1.90 26.22
C THR A 106 -15.00 -2.91 25.34
N VAL A 107 -15.07 -4.18 25.66
CA VAL A 107 -14.49 -5.26 24.82
C VAL A 107 -15.33 -5.57 23.58
N ASP A 108 -16.55 -5.01 23.49
CA ASP A 108 -17.45 -5.27 22.38
C ASP A 108 -17.12 -4.39 21.18
N ALA A 109 -17.42 -4.88 19.99
CA ALA A 109 -17.23 -4.15 18.75
C ALA A 109 -18.16 -2.93 18.67
N LYS A 110 -17.75 -1.94 17.89
CA LYS A 110 -18.59 -0.81 17.50
C LYS A 110 -19.04 -0.98 16.03
N PRO A 111 -19.96 -0.15 15.54
CA PRO A 111 -20.28 -0.12 14.12
C PRO A 111 -19.02 0.01 13.26
N LEU A 112 -19.03 -0.62 12.10
CA LEU A 112 -17.92 -0.62 11.15
C LEU A 112 -17.82 0.75 10.46
N VAL A 113 -16.81 1.53 10.84
CA VAL A 113 -16.60 2.91 10.37
C VAL A 113 -15.48 3.00 9.34
N PHE A 114 -14.49 2.13 9.45
CA PHE A 114 -13.27 2.15 8.66
C PHE A 114 -13.08 0.83 7.92
N LEU A 115 -12.94 0.90 6.59
CA LEU A 115 -12.56 -0.23 5.75
C LEU A 115 -11.14 -0.04 5.19
N ASP A 116 -10.29 -1.03 5.34
CA ASP A 116 -8.95 -1.11 4.74
C ASP A 116 -8.93 -2.33 3.81
N LEU A 117 -9.28 -2.13 2.56
CA LEU A 117 -9.54 -3.21 1.61
C LEU A 117 -8.42 -3.32 0.58
N LYS A 118 -7.62 -4.37 0.71
CA LYS A 118 -6.76 -4.81 -0.39
C LYS A 118 -7.60 -5.67 -1.32
N LEU A 119 -8.04 -5.07 -2.43
CA LEU A 119 -8.96 -5.68 -3.39
C LEU A 119 -8.28 -6.75 -4.25
N GLY A 120 -7.77 -7.77 -3.60
CA GLY A 120 -7.07 -8.87 -4.24
C GLY A 120 -5.66 -8.50 -4.71
N ASN A 121 -5.08 -9.36 -5.55
CA ASN A 121 -3.80 -9.15 -6.21
C ASN A 121 -3.94 -8.91 -7.73
N ILE A 122 -5.13 -8.70 -8.22
CA ILE A 122 -5.37 -8.43 -9.65
C ILE A 122 -4.69 -7.12 -10.03
N CYS A 123 -3.66 -7.21 -10.87
CA CYS A 123 -2.85 -6.09 -11.30
C CYS A 123 -2.36 -6.33 -12.74
N ASN A 124 -2.31 -5.28 -13.53
CA ASN A 124 -1.74 -5.32 -14.89
C ASN A 124 -0.21 -5.20 -14.92
N LEU A 125 0.41 -4.82 -13.79
CA LEU A 125 1.85 -4.64 -13.68
C LEU A 125 2.53 -5.81 -12.95
N LYS A 126 3.83 -5.97 -13.18
CA LYS A 126 4.72 -6.87 -12.45
C LYS A 126 5.95 -6.09 -11.94
N CYS A 127 5.70 -5.14 -11.04
CA CYS A 127 6.73 -4.27 -10.48
C CYS A 127 7.85 -5.09 -9.82
N ARG A 128 9.11 -4.62 -9.92
CA ARG A 128 10.28 -5.34 -9.38
C ARG A 128 10.25 -5.49 -7.87
N ILE A 129 9.64 -4.52 -7.17
CA ILE A 129 9.50 -4.52 -5.71
C ILE A 129 8.24 -5.24 -5.22
N CYS A 130 7.41 -5.75 -6.14
CA CYS A 130 6.24 -6.56 -5.80
C CYS A 130 6.57 -8.06 -5.83
N GLY A 131 5.54 -8.88 -5.62
CA GLY A 131 5.59 -10.34 -5.72
C GLY A 131 4.20 -10.88 -6.02
N SER A 132 4.07 -12.20 -6.08
CA SER A 132 2.80 -12.91 -6.35
C SER A 132 1.68 -12.57 -5.37
N TRP A 133 2.04 -12.17 -4.14
CA TRP A 133 1.09 -11.69 -3.14
C TRP A 133 0.30 -10.44 -3.59
N SER A 134 0.95 -9.50 -4.29
CA SER A 134 0.37 -8.21 -4.65
C SER A 134 0.16 -8.02 -6.15
N SER A 135 0.54 -8.99 -6.98
CA SER A 135 0.39 -8.89 -8.43
C SER A 135 0.12 -10.23 -9.10
N SER A 136 -1.02 -10.31 -9.77
CA SER A 136 -1.39 -11.47 -10.59
C SER A 136 -0.47 -11.63 -11.81
N GLN A 137 0.05 -10.55 -12.38
CA GLN A 137 1.03 -10.59 -13.47
C GLN A 137 2.37 -11.15 -13.01
N PHE A 138 2.81 -10.77 -11.79
CA PHE A 138 4.02 -11.32 -11.19
C PHE A 138 3.85 -12.82 -10.92
N ALA A 139 2.71 -13.22 -10.34
CA ALA A 139 2.39 -14.64 -10.10
C ALA A 139 2.36 -15.45 -11.41
N THR A 140 1.80 -14.88 -12.48
CA THR A 140 1.79 -15.51 -13.81
C THR A 140 3.20 -15.67 -14.37
N GLU A 141 4.09 -14.69 -14.20
CA GLU A 141 5.49 -14.76 -14.59
C GLU A 141 6.24 -15.88 -13.82
N GLU A 142 6.02 -15.99 -12.51
CA GLU A 142 6.61 -17.08 -11.70
C GLU A 142 6.09 -18.45 -12.14
N LEU A 143 4.79 -18.60 -12.37
CA LEU A 143 4.21 -19.85 -12.85
C LEU A 143 4.74 -20.29 -14.21
N ALA A 144 5.05 -19.34 -15.10
CA ALA A 144 5.59 -19.66 -16.40
C ALA A 144 6.97 -20.34 -16.33
N GLN A 145 7.70 -20.15 -15.22
CA GLN A 145 9.03 -20.76 -15.00
C GLN A 145 8.99 -22.17 -14.41
N LEU A 146 7.81 -22.60 -13.92
CA LEU A 146 7.69 -23.89 -13.23
C LEU A 146 7.29 -25.02 -14.18
N PRO A 147 7.77 -26.25 -13.96
CA PRO A 147 7.26 -27.45 -14.59
C PRO A 147 5.75 -27.60 -14.35
N SER A 148 5.03 -28.21 -15.29
CA SER A 148 3.57 -28.31 -15.23
C SER A 148 3.04 -28.99 -13.97
N GLU A 149 3.76 -30.00 -13.47
CA GLU A 149 3.45 -30.78 -12.26
C GLU A 149 3.60 -29.98 -10.97
N GLU A 150 4.46 -28.96 -10.95
CA GLU A 150 4.72 -28.13 -9.77
C GLU A 150 3.80 -26.91 -9.69
N LYS A 151 3.17 -26.51 -10.80
CA LYS A 151 2.40 -25.26 -10.86
C LYS A 151 1.31 -25.18 -9.80
N LYS A 152 0.48 -26.22 -9.66
CA LYS A 152 -0.69 -26.21 -8.76
C LYS A 152 -0.33 -26.17 -7.27
N SER A 153 0.84 -26.68 -6.89
CA SER A 153 1.34 -26.65 -5.51
C SER A 153 2.14 -25.41 -5.18
N SER A 154 2.44 -24.57 -6.18
CA SER A 154 3.28 -23.40 -6.01
C SER A 154 2.57 -22.25 -5.28
N TYR A 155 3.37 -21.45 -4.56
CA TYR A 155 2.90 -20.22 -3.92
C TYR A 155 2.23 -19.26 -4.92
N ALA A 156 2.80 -19.09 -6.11
CA ALA A 156 2.25 -18.22 -7.14
C ALA A 156 0.83 -18.64 -7.56
N TYR A 157 0.59 -19.96 -7.71
CA TYR A 157 -0.74 -20.47 -8.04
C TYR A 157 -1.75 -20.21 -6.91
N GLN A 158 -1.35 -20.47 -5.67
CA GLN A 158 -2.20 -20.20 -4.51
C GLN A 158 -2.59 -18.72 -4.43
N MET A 159 -1.63 -17.81 -4.68
CA MET A 159 -1.90 -16.37 -4.69
C MET A 159 -2.83 -15.96 -5.83
N LEU A 160 -2.71 -16.56 -7.02
CA LEU A 160 -3.63 -16.27 -8.13
C LEU A 160 -5.07 -16.69 -7.81
N GLN A 161 -5.25 -17.87 -7.19
CA GLN A 161 -6.57 -18.36 -6.84
C GLN A 161 -7.20 -17.51 -5.73
N ALA A 162 -6.48 -17.32 -4.64
CA ALA A 162 -6.99 -16.57 -3.50
C ALA A 162 -7.13 -15.06 -3.79
N GLY A 163 -6.23 -14.49 -4.59
CA GLY A 163 -6.23 -13.05 -4.88
C GLY A 163 -7.35 -12.58 -5.82
N ALA A 164 -8.11 -13.48 -6.42
CA ALA A 164 -9.28 -13.15 -7.22
C ALA A 164 -10.57 -12.91 -6.39
N TRP A 165 -10.47 -13.06 -5.07
CA TRP A 165 -11.59 -13.05 -4.13
C TRP A 165 -12.59 -11.88 -4.31
N PRO A 166 -12.20 -10.63 -4.67
CA PRO A 166 -13.17 -9.54 -4.75
C PRO A 166 -14.16 -9.68 -5.90
N ARG A 167 -13.78 -10.39 -6.98
CA ARG A 167 -14.59 -10.47 -8.21
C ARG A 167 -15.79 -11.40 -8.12
N GLU A 168 -15.70 -12.44 -7.31
CA GLU A 168 -16.71 -13.51 -7.28
C GLU A 168 -17.34 -13.67 -5.88
N ASN A 169 -16.92 -12.89 -4.91
CA ASN A 169 -17.40 -13.00 -3.54
C ASN A 169 -18.68 -12.18 -3.31
N THR A 170 -19.81 -12.69 -3.79
CA THR A 170 -21.11 -12.05 -3.60
C THR A 170 -21.52 -11.94 -2.14
N GLN A 171 -21.11 -12.87 -1.28
CA GLN A 171 -21.38 -12.82 0.16
C GLN A 171 -20.73 -11.60 0.79
N PHE A 172 -19.44 -11.37 0.58
CA PHE A 172 -18.72 -10.20 1.09
C PHE A 172 -19.40 -8.88 0.70
N TRP A 173 -19.74 -8.72 -0.59
CA TRP A 173 -20.36 -7.48 -1.07
C TRP A 173 -21.78 -7.29 -0.53
N SER A 174 -22.53 -8.38 -0.35
CA SER A 174 -23.86 -8.35 0.27
C SER A 174 -23.80 -8.02 1.75
N GLU A 175 -22.78 -8.51 2.47
CA GLU A 175 -22.59 -8.23 3.88
C GLU A 175 -22.15 -6.78 4.11
N ILE A 176 -21.17 -6.30 3.34
CA ILE A 176 -20.73 -4.89 3.43
C ILE A 176 -21.88 -3.92 3.17
N ASP A 177 -22.81 -4.27 2.28
CA ASP A 177 -23.99 -3.47 1.96
C ASP A 177 -24.86 -3.18 3.20
N GLN A 178 -24.87 -4.08 4.18
CA GLN A 178 -25.60 -3.90 5.44
C GLN A 178 -24.93 -2.88 6.37
N HIS A 179 -23.63 -2.62 6.20
CA HIS A 179 -22.84 -1.71 7.04
C HIS A 179 -22.64 -0.33 6.41
N LEU A 180 -23.06 -0.09 5.16
CA LEU A 180 -22.77 1.16 4.43
C LEU A 180 -23.15 2.43 5.19
N ASN A 181 -24.21 2.40 5.97
CA ASN A 181 -24.68 3.57 6.72
C ASN A 181 -23.71 4.04 7.83
N ASP A 182 -22.88 3.14 8.33
CA ASP A 182 -21.93 3.42 9.41
C ASP A 182 -20.54 3.78 8.90
N ILE A 183 -20.21 3.40 7.66
CA ILE A 183 -18.90 3.62 7.05
C ILE A 183 -18.65 5.11 6.83
N ARG A 184 -17.44 5.57 7.21
CA ARG A 184 -16.99 6.97 7.08
C ARG A 184 -15.64 7.09 6.37
N TYR A 185 -14.85 6.01 6.31
CA TYR A 185 -13.55 6.01 5.65
C TYR A 185 -13.28 4.67 4.98
N ILE A 186 -12.80 4.71 3.76
CA ILE A 186 -12.44 3.53 2.99
C ILE A 186 -11.05 3.72 2.35
N GLU A 187 -10.14 2.80 2.62
CA GLU A 187 -8.88 2.64 1.90
C GLU A 187 -9.00 1.51 0.89
N PHE A 188 -8.79 1.80 -0.39
CA PHE A 188 -8.69 0.81 -1.45
C PHE A 188 -7.25 0.68 -1.93
N THR A 189 -6.68 -0.50 -1.72
CA THR A 189 -5.34 -0.86 -2.13
C THR A 189 -5.33 -2.27 -2.74
N GLY A 190 -4.18 -2.92 -2.82
CA GLY A 190 -4.07 -4.31 -3.28
C GLY A 190 -3.24 -4.43 -4.54
N GLY A 191 -3.75 -5.09 -5.59
CA GLY A 191 -3.13 -5.12 -6.90
C GLY A 191 -3.25 -3.76 -7.60
N GLU A 192 -4.29 -3.61 -8.42
CA GLU A 192 -4.73 -2.31 -8.94
C GLU A 192 -6.23 -2.15 -8.66
N PRO A 193 -6.65 -1.28 -7.73
CA PRO A 193 -8.05 -1.19 -7.32
C PRO A 193 -8.98 -0.78 -8.47
N PHE A 194 -8.52 0.01 -9.44
CA PHE A 194 -9.36 0.44 -10.57
C PHE A 194 -9.68 -0.70 -11.55
N MET A 195 -9.03 -1.86 -11.42
CA MET A 195 -9.39 -3.07 -12.16
C MET A 195 -10.51 -3.91 -11.51
N ILE A 196 -10.96 -3.55 -10.32
CA ILE A 196 -12.01 -4.25 -9.57
C ILE A 196 -13.30 -3.44 -9.64
N ARG A 197 -14.27 -3.92 -10.42
CA ARG A 197 -15.52 -3.19 -10.71
C ARG A 197 -16.50 -3.20 -9.53
N GLU A 198 -16.44 -4.23 -8.72
CA GLU A 198 -17.39 -4.51 -7.65
C GLU A 198 -17.40 -3.40 -6.58
N HIS A 199 -16.24 -2.81 -6.27
CA HIS A 199 -16.19 -1.71 -5.31
C HIS A 199 -16.89 -0.44 -5.82
N PHE A 200 -16.90 -0.18 -7.13
CA PHE A 200 -17.66 0.94 -7.69
C PHE A 200 -19.17 0.75 -7.54
N ALA A 201 -19.67 -0.49 -7.63
CA ALA A 201 -21.07 -0.79 -7.36
C ALA A 201 -21.43 -0.51 -5.89
N MET A 202 -20.55 -0.86 -4.94
CA MET A 202 -20.70 -0.50 -3.52
C MET A 202 -20.72 1.02 -3.33
N LEU A 203 -19.81 1.77 -3.96
CA LEU A 203 -19.80 3.23 -3.89
C LEU A 203 -21.05 3.86 -4.49
N GLN A 204 -21.56 3.33 -5.61
CA GLN A 204 -22.83 3.75 -6.18
C GLN A 204 -23.99 3.52 -5.19
N GLY A 205 -23.99 2.39 -4.48
CA GLY A 205 -24.98 2.12 -3.42
C GLY A 205 -24.95 3.17 -2.30
N MET A 206 -23.78 3.73 -1.96
CA MET A 206 -23.68 4.84 -1.00
C MET A 206 -24.25 6.14 -1.56
N VAL A 207 -24.04 6.42 -2.85
CA VAL A 207 -24.65 7.58 -3.54
C VAL A 207 -26.15 7.47 -3.57
N ASP A 208 -26.69 6.30 -3.95
CA ASP A 208 -28.13 6.05 -4.06
C ASP A 208 -28.85 6.18 -2.69
N ARG A 209 -28.17 5.85 -1.60
CA ARG A 209 -28.65 6.04 -0.22
C ARG A 209 -28.47 7.47 0.31
N GLY A 210 -27.79 8.34 -0.43
CA GLY A 210 -27.54 9.72 -0.02
C GLY A 210 -26.53 9.86 1.13
N ILE A 211 -25.68 8.85 1.40
CA ILE A 211 -24.71 8.84 2.51
C ILE A 211 -23.29 9.17 2.07
N ALA A 212 -23.00 9.12 0.76
CA ALA A 212 -21.67 9.33 0.19
C ALA A 212 -20.98 10.62 0.70
N HIS A 213 -21.73 11.71 0.91
CA HIS A 213 -21.22 13.01 1.39
C HIS A 213 -20.57 12.97 2.78
N GLN A 214 -20.72 11.85 3.53
CA GLN A 214 -20.11 11.64 4.84
C GLN A 214 -18.84 10.76 4.76
N VAL A 215 -18.55 10.18 3.60
CA VAL A 215 -17.51 9.16 3.43
C VAL A 215 -16.29 9.75 2.74
N GLU A 216 -15.12 9.48 3.30
CA GLU A 216 -13.82 9.75 2.71
C GLU A 216 -13.27 8.47 2.08
N ILE A 217 -12.69 8.58 0.90
CA ILE A 217 -12.09 7.46 0.17
C ILE A 217 -10.62 7.75 -0.05
N HIS A 218 -9.78 6.73 0.11
CA HIS A 218 -8.38 6.76 -0.26
C HIS A 218 -8.05 5.61 -1.22
N TYR A 219 -7.39 5.93 -2.33
CA TYR A 219 -6.88 4.98 -3.30
C TYR A 219 -5.36 5.02 -3.37
N ASN A 220 -4.72 3.84 -3.43
CA ASN A 220 -3.36 3.71 -3.97
C ASN A 220 -3.46 3.07 -5.34
N THR A 221 -3.02 3.77 -6.38
CA THR A 221 -3.08 3.31 -7.77
C THR A 221 -1.72 3.35 -8.44
N ASN A 222 -1.51 2.46 -9.40
CA ASN A 222 -0.34 2.49 -10.27
C ASN A 222 -0.43 3.54 -11.40
N GLY A 223 -1.58 4.21 -11.55
CA GLY A 223 -1.81 5.28 -12.50
C GLY A 223 -2.04 4.86 -13.95
N THR A 224 -2.01 3.55 -14.27
CA THR A 224 -2.18 3.09 -15.65
C THR A 224 -3.65 3.02 -16.09
N HIS A 225 -4.59 3.18 -15.18
CA HIS A 225 -6.03 3.14 -15.46
C HIS A 225 -6.72 4.41 -15.00
N TYR A 226 -7.59 4.94 -15.85
CA TYR A 226 -8.54 5.99 -15.48
C TYR A 226 -9.95 5.37 -15.46
N PRO A 227 -10.62 5.30 -14.30
CA PRO A 227 -11.93 4.66 -14.17
C PRO A 227 -13.04 5.64 -14.58
N GLU A 228 -13.50 5.58 -15.83
CA GLU A 228 -14.48 6.50 -16.42
C GLU A 228 -15.76 6.63 -15.56
N GLN A 229 -16.25 5.52 -14.98
CA GLN A 229 -17.45 5.54 -14.13
C GLN A 229 -17.25 6.32 -12.83
N ALA A 230 -16.03 6.48 -12.39
CA ALA A 230 -15.72 7.15 -11.11
C ALA A 230 -16.05 8.64 -11.12
N GLU A 231 -15.95 9.33 -12.25
CA GLU A 231 -16.28 10.76 -12.35
C GLU A 231 -17.69 11.07 -11.86
N HIS A 232 -18.66 10.20 -12.17
CA HIS A 232 -20.04 10.37 -11.77
C HIS A 232 -20.30 10.00 -10.32
N ILE A 233 -19.46 9.14 -9.73
CA ILE A 233 -19.61 8.60 -8.38
C ILE A 233 -18.87 9.49 -7.39
N TRP A 234 -17.60 9.78 -7.64
CA TRP A 234 -16.70 10.43 -6.67
C TRP A 234 -17.12 11.84 -6.27
N LYS A 235 -17.74 12.61 -7.15
CA LYS A 235 -18.24 13.97 -6.86
C LYS A 235 -19.21 14.04 -5.68
N HIS A 236 -19.83 12.91 -5.29
CA HIS A 236 -20.79 12.85 -4.20
C HIS A 236 -20.14 12.57 -2.84
N PHE A 237 -18.86 12.17 -2.82
CA PHE A 237 -18.15 11.83 -1.61
C PHE A 237 -17.58 13.06 -0.91
N LYS A 238 -17.36 12.95 0.41
CA LYS A 238 -16.76 14.02 1.22
C LYS A 238 -15.36 14.38 0.72
N THR A 239 -14.53 13.38 0.49
CA THR A 239 -13.17 13.53 -0.04
C THR A 239 -12.79 12.24 -0.78
N VAL A 240 -12.10 12.36 -1.91
CA VAL A 240 -11.49 11.25 -2.64
C VAL A 240 -10.02 11.54 -2.81
N GLU A 241 -9.20 10.86 -2.03
CA GLU A 241 -7.74 10.92 -2.08
C GLU A 241 -7.22 9.87 -3.06
N ILE A 242 -6.44 10.25 -4.05
CA ILE A 242 -5.86 9.35 -5.04
C ILE A 242 -4.34 9.48 -4.98
N ALA A 243 -3.68 8.45 -4.43
CA ALA A 243 -2.24 8.39 -4.29
C ALA A 243 -1.64 7.60 -5.46
N PHE A 244 -0.93 8.31 -6.33
CA PHE A 244 -0.19 7.72 -7.44
C PHE A 244 1.12 7.14 -6.94
N SER A 245 1.35 5.88 -7.25
CA SER A 245 2.60 5.19 -6.96
C SER A 245 3.67 5.55 -7.98
N ILE A 246 4.38 6.64 -7.78
CA ILE A 246 5.44 7.14 -8.67
C ILE A 246 6.80 6.90 -8.00
N ASP A 247 7.44 5.79 -8.33
CA ASP A 247 8.74 5.42 -7.73
C ASP A 247 9.93 6.03 -8.48
N ASP A 248 9.78 6.36 -9.76
CA ASP A 248 10.78 7.02 -10.60
C ASP A 248 10.07 7.68 -11.80
N ILE A 249 10.81 8.16 -12.81
CA ILE A 249 10.30 8.79 -14.02
C ILE A 249 10.89 8.15 -15.28
N GLY A 250 10.19 8.29 -16.42
CA GLY A 250 10.65 7.83 -17.72
C GLY A 250 10.99 6.34 -17.76
N GLU A 251 12.09 5.98 -18.42
CA GLU A 251 12.53 4.59 -18.59
C GLU A 251 12.83 3.90 -17.25
N ARG A 252 13.30 4.63 -16.21
CA ARG A 252 13.53 4.06 -14.88
C ARG A 252 12.23 3.70 -14.19
N PHE A 253 11.15 4.45 -14.40
CA PHE A 253 9.81 4.09 -13.94
C PHE A 253 9.34 2.81 -14.62
N GLU A 254 9.44 2.70 -15.94
CA GLU A 254 9.02 1.53 -16.73
C GLU A 254 9.86 0.28 -16.37
N TYR A 255 11.14 0.45 -16.07
CA TYR A 255 12.01 -0.62 -15.59
C TYR A 255 11.56 -1.16 -14.22
N GLN A 256 11.23 -0.28 -13.29
CA GLN A 256 10.77 -0.67 -11.95
C GLN A 256 9.35 -1.23 -11.99
N ARG A 257 8.48 -0.64 -12.80
CA ARG A 257 7.05 -0.98 -12.94
C ARG A 257 6.78 -1.63 -14.28
N THR A 258 7.39 -2.78 -14.49
CA THR A 258 7.29 -3.53 -15.74
C THR A 258 5.85 -3.74 -16.17
N ASN A 259 5.56 -3.50 -17.44
CA ASN A 259 4.26 -3.38 -18.13
C ASN A 259 3.59 -2.00 -17.99
N ALA A 260 4.15 -1.03 -17.27
CA ALA A 260 3.65 0.34 -17.30
C ALA A 260 4.33 1.14 -18.41
N GLY A 261 3.59 2.05 -19.05
CA GLY A 261 4.13 3.10 -19.91
C GLY A 261 4.13 4.43 -19.18
N TRP A 262 5.28 5.10 -19.10
CA TRP A 262 5.37 6.40 -18.40
C TRP A 262 4.47 7.47 -19.02
N ALA A 263 4.43 7.52 -20.35
CA ALA A 263 3.57 8.46 -21.08
C ALA A 263 2.07 8.23 -20.80
N GLU A 264 1.65 6.97 -20.68
CA GLU A 264 0.26 6.62 -20.32
C GLU A 264 -0.08 7.10 -18.91
N VAL A 265 0.81 6.88 -17.94
CA VAL A 265 0.61 7.34 -16.56
C VAL A 265 0.53 8.86 -16.49
N CYS A 266 1.37 9.59 -17.21
CA CYS A 266 1.30 11.05 -17.30
C CYS A 266 -0.01 11.52 -17.92
N ALA A 267 -0.47 10.89 -19.01
CA ALA A 267 -1.74 11.24 -19.65
C ALA A 267 -2.94 10.98 -18.71
N ASN A 268 -2.93 9.88 -17.97
CA ASN A 268 -3.96 9.63 -16.96
C ASN A 268 -3.89 10.64 -15.81
N LEU A 269 -2.69 11.01 -15.35
CA LEU A 269 -2.52 12.04 -14.32
C LEU A 269 -3.11 13.39 -14.76
N ASP A 270 -2.93 13.78 -16.03
CA ASP A 270 -3.54 15.00 -16.57
C ASP A 270 -5.08 14.93 -16.50
N ARG A 271 -5.69 13.79 -16.83
CA ARG A 271 -7.14 13.58 -16.66
C ARG A 271 -7.61 13.70 -15.20
N PHE A 272 -6.83 13.17 -14.25
CA PHE A 272 -7.13 13.35 -12.83
C PHE A 272 -6.94 14.79 -12.36
N ARG A 273 -6.00 15.54 -12.94
CA ARG A 273 -5.83 16.96 -12.69
C ARG A 273 -7.06 17.74 -13.16
N ASP A 274 -7.54 17.47 -14.37
CA ASP A 274 -8.77 18.07 -14.91
C ASP A 274 -9.97 17.77 -14.00
N LEU A 275 -10.10 16.52 -13.54
CA LEU A 275 -11.16 16.14 -12.59
C LEU A 275 -11.07 16.91 -11.26
N LYS A 276 -9.86 17.11 -10.72
CA LYS A 276 -9.64 17.90 -9.51
C LYS A 276 -10.01 19.37 -9.69
N GLU A 277 -9.79 19.95 -10.87
CA GLU A 277 -10.21 21.33 -11.18
C GLU A 277 -11.73 21.48 -11.18
N ILE A 278 -12.46 20.45 -11.61
CA ILE A 278 -13.93 20.42 -11.64
C ILE A 278 -14.52 20.14 -10.26
N HIS A 279 -13.87 19.28 -9.46
CA HIS A 279 -14.40 18.76 -8.19
C HIS A 279 -13.42 18.98 -7.04
N SER A 280 -13.72 19.94 -6.17
CA SER A 280 -12.85 20.36 -5.06
C SER A 280 -12.63 19.28 -3.96
N ASN A 281 -13.42 18.20 -3.98
CA ASN A 281 -13.27 17.07 -3.08
C ASN A 281 -12.26 16.02 -3.56
N ILE A 282 -11.70 16.18 -4.78
CA ILE A 282 -10.65 15.33 -5.32
C ILE A 282 -9.28 15.81 -4.84
N VAL A 283 -8.51 14.94 -4.24
CA VAL A 283 -7.18 15.20 -3.68
C VAL A 283 -6.18 14.25 -4.32
N LEU A 284 -5.18 14.79 -5.01
CA LEU A 284 -4.13 13.99 -5.65
C LEU A 284 -2.88 13.97 -4.80
N GLN A 285 -2.24 12.80 -4.72
CA GLN A 285 -1.05 12.57 -3.92
C GLN A 285 -0.02 11.78 -4.73
N VAL A 286 1.25 12.00 -4.43
CA VAL A 286 2.35 11.15 -4.90
C VAL A 286 2.81 10.28 -3.73
N CYS A 287 2.91 8.97 -3.99
CA CYS A 287 3.47 8.00 -3.07
C CYS A 287 4.70 7.37 -3.72
N THR A 288 5.89 7.75 -3.28
CA THR A 288 7.16 7.19 -3.75
C THR A 288 7.66 6.16 -2.75
N THR A 289 7.76 4.90 -3.17
CA THR A 289 8.43 3.86 -2.37
C THR A 289 9.92 3.89 -2.64
N VAL A 290 10.66 4.45 -1.68
CA VAL A 290 12.12 4.54 -1.76
C VAL A 290 12.72 3.14 -1.61
N ASN A 291 13.43 2.73 -2.65
CA ASN A 291 14.05 1.41 -2.77
C ASN A 291 15.41 1.52 -3.47
N VAL A 292 16.11 0.41 -3.66
CA VAL A 292 17.45 0.42 -4.25
C VAL A 292 17.50 0.98 -5.68
N PHE A 293 16.42 0.85 -6.46
CA PHE A 293 16.42 1.26 -7.87
C PHE A 293 16.29 2.77 -8.06
N ASN A 294 15.63 3.47 -7.10
CA ASN A 294 15.34 4.90 -7.25
C ASN A 294 16.18 5.81 -6.33
N VAL A 295 16.75 5.29 -5.23
CA VAL A 295 17.42 6.13 -4.23
C VAL A 295 18.54 7.01 -4.81
N ARG A 296 19.22 6.54 -5.86
CA ARG A 296 20.27 7.32 -6.57
C ARG A 296 19.71 8.40 -7.50
N TYR A 297 18.41 8.41 -7.73
CA TYR A 297 17.73 9.28 -8.71
C TYR A 297 16.56 10.07 -8.09
N LEU A 298 16.47 10.13 -6.76
CA LEU A 298 15.38 10.84 -6.07
C LEU A 298 15.36 12.35 -6.37
N GLY A 299 16.49 12.93 -6.75
CA GLY A 299 16.55 14.32 -7.20
C GLY A 299 15.71 14.56 -8.45
N ASP A 300 15.77 13.65 -9.42
CA ASP A 300 14.97 13.76 -10.66
C ASP A 300 13.47 13.59 -10.35
N VAL A 301 13.13 12.68 -9.44
CA VAL A 301 11.74 12.48 -8.97
C VAL A 301 11.24 13.73 -8.26
N ALA A 302 12.04 14.30 -7.35
CA ALA A 302 11.70 15.52 -6.63
C ALA A 302 11.48 16.71 -7.60
N GLU A 303 12.35 16.89 -8.58
CA GLU A 303 12.21 17.92 -9.61
C GLU A 303 10.95 17.72 -10.45
N TRP A 304 10.64 16.48 -10.83
CA TRP A 304 9.40 16.19 -11.56
C TRP A 304 8.15 16.50 -10.70
N ILE A 305 8.16 16.16 -9.42
CA ILE A 305 7.06 16.49 -8.49
C ILE A 305 6.91 18.01 -8.38
N GLU A 306 7.99 18.77 -8.24
CA GLU A 306 7.94 20.22 -8.14
C GLU A 306 7.42 20.88 -9.42
N ARG A 307 7.77 20.38 -10.62
CA ARG A 307 7.19 20.86 -11.88
C ARG A 307 5.69 20.61 -12.00
N ASN A 308 5.16 19.61 -11.27
CA ASN A 308 3.76 19.23 -11.25
C ASN A 308 3.08 19.57 -9.91
N ARG A 309 3.64 20.50 -9.14
CA ARG A 309 3.22 20.80 -7.77
C ARG A 309 1.76 21.22 -7.64
N ASP A 310 1.21 21.90 -8.64
CA ASP A 310 -0.18 22.32 -8.73
C ASP A 310 -1.16 21.14 -8.75
N ALA A 311 -0.73 20.01 -9.30
CA ALA A 311 -1.53 18.78 -9.31
C ALA A 311 -1.65 18.14 -7.92
N PHE A 312 -0.58 18.15 -7.12
CA PHE A 312 -0.49 17.33 -5.91
C PHE A 312 -0.72 18.12 -4.63
N ASN A 313 -1.53 17.55 -3.74
CA ASN A 313 -1.78 18.09 -2.40
C ASN A 313 -0.73 17.58 -1.38
N PHE A 314 -0.28 16.34 -1.54
CA PHE A 314 0.67 15.67 -0.65
C PHE A 314 1.67 14.83 -1.42
N VAL A 315 2.85 14.66 -0.81
CA VAL A 315 3.91 13.77 -1.29
C VAL A 315 4.37 12.89 -0.12
N TYR A 316 4.37 11.57 -0.35
CA TYR A 316 4.86 10.60 0.62
C TYR A 316 6.12 9.92 0.13
N TRP A 317 7.12 9.83 1.00
CA TRP A 317 8.37 9.10 0.78
C TRP A 317 8.39 7.89 1.72
N ASN A 318 7.88 6.75 1.25
CA ASN A 318 7.82 5.53 2.03
C ASN A 318 9.13 4.74 1.91
N MET A 319 9.63 4.21 3.03
CA MET A 319 10.80 3.33 3.00
C MET A 319 10.37 1.89 2.74
N MET A 320 11.02 1.24 1.79
CA MET A 320 10.81 -0.18 1.54
C MET A 320 11.44 -1.03 2.63
N HIS A 321 10.66 -1.91 3.24
CA HIS A 321 11.11 -2.85 4.26
C HIS A 321 11.08 -4.31 3.79
N ASP A 322 9.99 -4.72 3.14
CA ASP A 322 9.83 -6.08 2.64
C ASP A 322 10.47 -6.24 1.25
N ALA A 323 10.81 -7.46 0.89
CA ALA A 323 11.84 -7.82 -0.03
C ALA A 323 13.15 -7.13 0.38
N TRP A 324 13.66 -7.52 1.57
CA TRP A 324 14.81 -6.88 2.25
C TRP A 324 16.00 -6.59 1.34
N TYR A 325 16.24 -7.45 0.34
CA TYR A 325 17.31 -7.29 -0.64
C TYR A 325 17.12 -6.11 -1.62
N PHE A 326 15.93 -5.50 -1.65
CA PHE A 326 15.65 -4.26 -2.38
C PHE A 326 15.49 -3.04 -1.45
N SER A 327 15.64 -3.23 -0.13
CA SER A 327 15.70 -2.13 0.82
C SER A 327 17.04 -1.40 0.74
N ILE A 328 17.02 -0.08 0.75
CA ILE A 328 18.24 0.74 0.79
C ILE A 328 19.07 0.50 2.05
N ALA A 329 18.43 0.01 3.12
CA ALA A 329 19.09 -0.31 4.39
C ALA A 329 20.16 -1.41 4.28
N THR A 330 20.04 -2.29 3.27
CA THR A 330 20.94 -3.46 3.08
C THR A 330 21.97 -3.27 1.97
N LEU A 331 22.05 -2.10 1.36
CA LEU A 331 23.06 -1.78 0.34
C LEU A 331 24.48 -1.98 0.88
N PRO A 332 25.47 -2.31 0.02
CA PRO A 332 26.87 -2.32 0.36
C PRO A 332 27.35 -0.94 0.86
N ASP A 333 28.33 -0.90 1.79
CA ASP A 333 28.85 0.34 2.36
C ASP A 333 29.36 1.31 1.30
N SER A 334 30.05 0.80 0.26
CA SER A 334 30.54 1.61 -0.85
C SER A 334 29.38 2.29 -1.61
N ALA A 335 28.28 1.57 -1.83
CA ALA A 335 27.10 2.10 -2.48
C ALA A 335 26.40 3.14 -1.59
N LYS A 336 26.25 2.86 -0.28
CA LYS A 336 25.69 3.81 0.69
C LYS A 336 26.48 5.12 0.72
N ALA A 337 27.81 5.04 0.72
CA ALA A 337 28.66 6.23 0.71
C ALA A 337 28.43 7.09 -0.55
N GLY A 338 28.41 6.47 -1.73
CA GLY A 338 28.14 7.16 -2.99
C GLY A 338 26.74 7.77 -3.09
N ILE A 339 25.72 7.06 -2.59
CA ILE A 339 24.34 7.55 -2.54
C ILE A 339 24.19 8.66 -1.51
N SER A 340 24.83 8.57 -0.34
CA SER A 340 24.82 9.64 0.68
C SER A 340 25.38 10.93 0.12
N ALA A 341 26.54 10.86 -0.55
CA ALA A 341 27.17 12.03 -1.20
C ALA A 341 26.24 12.64 -2.28
N TYR A 342 25.53 11.80 -3.03
CA TYR A 342 24.54 12.28 -3.99
C TYR A 342 23.37 12.97 -3.29
N LEU A 343 22.73 12.33 -2.30
CA LEU A 343 21.58 12.90 -1.61
C LEU A 343 21.93 14.24 -0.96
N ASP A 344 23.15 14.37 -0.43
CA ASP A 344 23.65 15.63 0.16
C ASP A 344 23.83 16.74 -0.90
N SER A 345 24.15 16.37 -2.14
CA SER A 345 24.38 17.32 -3.24
C SER A 345 23.10 17.83 -3.93
N VAL A 346 21.95 17.15 -3.71
CA VAL A 346 20.70 17.54 -4.37
C VAL A 346 20.12 18.77 -3.69
N ASP A 347 19.91 19.84 -4.46
CA ASP A 347 19.12 20.99 -4.03
C ASP A 347 17.62 20.69 -4.19
N THR A 348 16.89 20.65 -3.10
CA THR A 348 15.48 20.22 -3.09
C THR A 348 14.71 20.79 -1.90
N VAL A 349 13.44 21.08 -2.11
CA VAL A 349 12.48 21.45 -1.05
C VAL A 349 12.19 20.28 -0.10
N TYR A 350 12.54 19.04 -0.48
CA TYR A 350 12.38 17.82 0.33
C TYR A 350 13.63 17.48 1.15
N ARG A 351 14.45 18.49 1.53
CA ARG A 351 15.71 18.27 2.25
C ARG A 351 15.56 17.37 3.48
N ASP A 352 14.58 17.68 4.33
CA ASP A 352 14.33 16.91 5.57
C ASP A 352 13.99 15.44 5.28
N GLU A 353 13.27 15.18 4.18
CA GLU A 353 12.95 13.80 3.75
C GLU A 353 14.21 13.09 3.24
N PHE A 354 15.04 13.77 2.45
CA PHE A 354 16.29 13.20 1.93
C PHE A 354 17.27 12.89 3.08
N ASP A 355 17.32 13.71 4.11
CA ASP A 355 18.10 13.43 5.33
C ASP A 355 17.55 12.20 6.06
N ARG A 356 16.23 12.05 6.18
CA ARG A 356 15.59 10.86 6.76
C ARG A 356 15.87 9.60 5.95
N ILE A 357 15.82 9.68 4.62
CA ILE A 357 16.15 8.58 3.70
C ILE A 357 17.61 8.15 3.90
N ARG A 358 18.54 9.11 3.89
CA ARG A 358 19.96 8.86 4.12
C ARG A 358 20.21 8.22 5.50
N ASP A 359 19.57 8.72 6.53
CA ASP A 359 19.67 8.19 7.89
C ASP A 359 19.13 6.76 7.98
N PHE A 360 17.98 6.47 7.36
CA PHE A 360 17.42 5.12 7.30
C PHE A 360 18.38 4.16 6.61
N MET A 361 18.92 4.55 5.45
CA MET A 361 19.90 3.77 4.70
C MET A 361 21.13 3.44 5.54
N ASN A 362 21.69 4.42 6.23
CA ASN A 362 22.95 4.28 6.96
C ASN A 362 22.83 3.58 8.32
N ARG A 363 21.63 3.56 8.94
CA ARG A 363 21.36 2.79 10.17
C ARG A 363 21.19 1.30 9.91
N GLY A 364 20.88 0.88 8.68
CA GLY A 364 20.68 -0.51 8.32
C GLY A 364 22.00 -1.28 8.23
N ALA A 365 21.95 -2.59 8.51
CA ALA A 365 23.08 -3.47 8.34
C ALA A 365 23.40 -3.67 6.87
N SER A 366 24.61 -3.28 6.46
CA SER A 366 25.07 -3.47 5.08
C SER A 366 25.30 -4.94 4.75
N THR A 367 25.11 -5.27 3.49
CA THR A 367 25.42 -6.59 2.91
C THR A 367 26.49 -6.46 1.82
N ASP A 368 26.99 -7.57 1.33
CA ASP A 368 27.89 -7.58 0.17
C ASP A 368 27.17 -7.31 -1.18
N GLY A 369 25.84 -7.13 -1.16
CA GLY A 369 25.02 -6.91 -2.35
C GLY A 369 24.81 -8.15 -3.24
N PHE A 370 25.28 -9.33 -2.85
CA PHE A 370 25.15 -10.55 -3.64
C PHE A 370 23.68 -10.87 -3.99
N MET A 371 22.79 -10.90 -2.97
CA MET A 371 21.37 -11.18 -3.17
C MET A 371 20.69 -10.14 -4.06
N LEU A 372 21.03 -8.86 -3.88
CA LEU A 372 20.55 -7.77 -4.74
C LEU A 372 20.92 -8.03 -6.20
N ARG A 373 22.22 -8.21 -6.49
CA ARG A 373 22.69 -8.46 -7.86
C ARG A 373 22.08 -9.72 -8.47
N MET A 374 21.97 -10.79 -7.69
CA MET A 374 21.34 -12.04 -8.14
C MET A 374 19.87 -11.83 -8.52
N LYS A 375 19.08 -11.15 -7.67
CA LYS A 375 17.66 -10.87 -7.94
C LYS A 375 17.45 -9.92 -9.11
N VAL A 376 18.27 -8.90 -9.23
CA VAL A 376 18.22 -7.98 -10.38
C VAL A 376 18.51 -8.73 -11.67
N ARG A 377 19.58 -9.55 -11.71
CA ARG A 377 19.96 -10.33 -12.87
C ARG A 377 18.89 -11.33 -13.28
N ASP A 378 18.26 -12.01 -12.33
CA ASP A 378 17.17 -12.94 -12.60
C ASP A 378 15.98 -12.23 -13.27
N LEU A 379 15.56 -11.09 -12.74
CA LEU A 379 14.49 -10.29 -13.31
C LEU A 379 14.87 -9.69 -14.67
N ASP A 380 16.08 -9.19 -14.83
CA ASP A 380 16.56 -8.64 -16.10
C ASP A 380 16.56 -9.70 -17.21
N ARG A 381 17.05 -10.90 -16.89
CA ARG A 381 17.04 -12.03 -17.83
C ARG A 381 15.60 -12.42 -18.22
N LYS A 382 14.71 -12.54 -17.26
CA LYS A 382 13.31 -12.93 -17.50
C LYS A 382 12.53 -11.89 -18.31
N ARG A 383 12.87 -10.61 -18.16
CA ARG A 383 12.16 -9.48 -18.76
C ARG A 383 12.87 -8.84 -19.94
N HIS A 384 14.03 -9.41 -20.34
CA HIS A 384 14.89 -8.85 -21.40
C HIS A 384 15.22 -7.37 -21.16
N GLN A 385 15.53 -7.04 -19.91
CA GLN A 385 15.89 -5.70 -19.46
C GLN A 385 17.34 -5.70 -18.96
N ASN A 386 17.94 -4.51 -18.76
CA ASN A 386 19.29 -4.38 -18.23
C ASN A 386 19.40 -3.13 -17.34
N LEU A 387 19.67 -3.34 -16.05
CA LEU A 387 19.89 -2.26 -15.09
C LEU A 387 20.98 -1.29 -15.55
N ALA A 388 22.08 -1.81 -16.09
CA ALA A 388 23.22 -0.97 -16.52
C ALA A 388 22.88 -0.01 -17.67
N THR A 389 21.86 -0.33 -18.48
CA THR A 389 21.37 0.57 -19.53
C THR A 389 20.45 1.65 -18.96
N VAL A 390 19.57 1.27 -18.03
CA VAL A 390 18.50 2.17 -17.53
C VAL A 390 18.98 3.04 -16.36
N ALA A 391 19.85 2.48 -15.51
CA ALA A 391 20.35 3.12 -14.29
C ALA A 391 21.85 2.89 -14.10
N PRO A 392 22.71 3.41 -15.02
CA PRO A 392 24.14 3.09 -15.08
C PRO A 392 24.91 3.50 -13.83
N GLU A 393 24.58 4.64 -13.22
CA GLU A 393 25.25 5.09 -12.00
C GLU A 393 24.97 4.14 -10.82
N PHE A 394 23.73 3.69 -10.68
CA PHE A 394 23.38 2.74 -9.64
C PHE A 394 24.01 1.36 -9.91
N ALA A 395 23.96 0.88 -11.16
CA ALA A 395 24.61 -0.37 -11.57
C ALA A 395 26.08 -0.39 -11.21
N LYS A 396 26.79 0.72 -11.46
CA LYS A 396 28.20 0.88 -11.08
C LYS A 396 28.42 0.85 -9.56
N LEU A 397 27.55 1.51 -8.78
CA LEU A 397 27.67 1.56 -7.32
C LEU A 397 27.52 0.17 -6.67
N ILE A 398 26.72 -0.72 -7.25
CA ILE A 398 26.51 -2.08 -6.74
C ILE A 398 27.37 -3.12 -7.48
N GLU A 399 28.30 -2.70 -8.33
CA GLU A 399 29.14 -3.60 -9.14
C GLU A 399 28.31 -4.62 -9.94
N TYR A 400 27.23 -4.13 -10.57
CA TYR A 400 26.34 -4.98 -11.35
C TYR A 400 26.94 -5.27 -12.72
N ASP A 401 27.13 -6.56 -13.03
CA ASP A 401 27.49 -7.07 -14.33
C ASP A 401 26.38 -7.99 -14.88
N TYR A 402 25.79 -7.60 -16.00
CA TYR A 402 24.73 -8.37 -16.67
C TYR A 402 25.24 -9.67 -17.28
N THR A 403 26.54 -9.73 -17.66
CA THR A 403 27.15 -10.86 -18.39
C THR A 403 27.65 -11.98 -17.48
N ALA A 404 27.78 -11.76 -16.19
CA ALA A 404 28.39 -12.70 -15.24
C ALA A 404 27.38 -13.78 -14.73
#